data_c609eac52676a983669df5d9a4545d9b
#
_entry.id   c609eac52676a983669df5d9a4545d9b
#
_cell.length_a   1.000
_cell.length_b   1.000
_cell.length_c   1.000
_cell.angle_alpha   90.00
_cell.angle_beta   90.00
_cell.angle_gamma   90.00
#
_symmetry.space_group_name_H-M   'P 1'
#
loop_
_entity.id
_entity.type
_entity.pdbx_description
1 polymer ?
#
loop_
_entity_poly.entity_id
_entity_poly.type
_entity_poly.pdbx_seq_one_letter_code
_entity_poly.pdbx_strand_id
1 'polypeptide(L)'
;MSLKQPRILFVFTEDWAFLSLFLDRAVAAKDAGYEVGVVVHCTKYQQTIKDHGLQVFTHNISRSGTNPFREISSILQMVRIFRSFRPTIIHLAALKPILIGSLASLFFPKSKIVNAPVGMGYIFSSSDRKARLLRPILRLVLRFVLGRKRTLTIIENSDDLQTLVDGKFVQRDQIILIRGTGVKLEDFVPTPEPSGPKVVVLVARMLRDKGVIEFVESARMIKRSHPDVIFWLVGDTDSGNPTALTGDQIETWVTEGLVSWLGYREDVPQLLQQSHIVCLPSYREGFGKVLIEAGAAQRAVVTTNVPGCRESIENGRNGLLVEPRDPIALTAALITLLDNDDMRIAMAAEGRHRVENEFSSEIINAQTLAVYEQVLSR
;
A
#
# COMPACT_ATOMS: atom_id res chain seq x y z
N MET A 1 -38.64 -11.16 -11.37
CA MET A 1 -37.45 -10.84 -12.16
C MET A 1 -36.25 -11.21 -11.31
N SER A 2 -35.48 -12.22 -11.69
CA SER A 2 -34.21 -12.52 -11.01
C SER A 2 -33.30 -11.30 -11.13
N LEU A 3 -33.00 -10.64 -10.04
CA LEU A 3 -32.03 -9.56 -9.99
C LEU A 3 -30.70 -10.15 -10.49
N LYS A 4 -30.23 -9.70 -11.67
CA LYS A 4 -28.94 -10.13 -12.18
C LYS A 4 -27.90 -9.84 -11.11
N GLN A 5 -27.13 -10.85 -10.74
CA GLN A 5 -26.02 -10.75 -9.81
C GLN A 5 -25.10 -9.56 -10.21
N PRO A 6 -24.84 -8.61 -9.29
CA PRO A 6 -24.01 -7.47 -9.61
C PRO A 6 -22.56 -7.92 -9.85
N ARG A 7 -21.86 -7.25 -10.77
CA ARG A 7 -20.53 -7.61 -11.26
C ARG A 7 -19.52 -6.55 -10.90
N ILE A 8 -18.46 -6.91 -10.21
CA ILE A 8 -17.33 -6.02 -9.90
C ILE A 8 -16.12 -6.39 -10.73
N LEU A 9 -15.54 -5.39 -11.39
CA LEU A 9 -14.29 -5.57 -12.12
C LEU A 9 -13.19 -4.73 -11.46
N PHE A 10 -12.23 -5.39 -10.84
CA PHE A 10 -11.02 -4.77 -10.32
C PHE A 10 -10.02 -4.53 -11.45
N VAL A 11 -9.40 -3.37 -11.49
CA VAL A 11 -8.39 -3.02 -12.51
C VAL A 11 -7.12 -2.56 -11.83
N PHE A 12 -6.04 -3.30 -12.04
CA PHE A 12 -4.70 -3.06 -11.51
C PHE A 12 -3.65 -3.06 -12.61
N THR A 13 -2.44 -2.57 -12.31
CA THR A 13 -1.30 -2.68 -13.21
C THR A 13 -0.65 -4.05 -13.14
N GLU A 14 -0.42 -4.60 -11.94
CA GLU A 14 0.38 -5.80 -11.71
C GLU A 14 -0.37 -6.82 -10.86
N ASP A 15 -0.22 -8.11 -11.15
CA ASP A 15 -0.86 -9.20 -10.43
C ASP A 15 -0.37 -9.34 -8.97
N TRP A 16 0.93 -9.18 -8.72
CA TRP A 16 1.50 -9.21 -7.38
C TRP A 16 0.97 -8.08 -6.48
N ALA A 17 0.74 -6.89 -7.06
CA ALA A 17 0.20 -5.76 -6.33
C ALA A 17 -1.28 -5.99 -5.97
N PHE A 18 -2.05 -6.58 -6.89
CA PHE A 18 -3.42 -6.99 -6.62
C PHE A 18 -3.48 -8.00 -5.48
N LEU A 19 -2.66 -9.06 -5.52
CA LEU A 19 -2.60 -10.08 -4.46
C LEU A 19 -2.28 -9.47 -3.10
N SER A 20 -1.26 -8.62 -3.04
CA SER A 20 -0.83 -8.03 -1.77
C SER A 20 -1.83 -7.05 -1.16
N LEU A 21 -2.58 -6.31 -2.00
CA LEU A 21 -3.34 -5.15 -1.53
C LEU A 21 -4.87 -5.31 -1.62
N PHE A 22 -5.37 -6.14 -2.56
CA PHE A 22 -6.81 -6.16 -2.86
C PHE A 22 -7.42 -7.55 -3.00
N LEU A 23 -6.64 -8.63 -2.88
CA LEU A 23 -7.17 -9.99 -2.96
C LEU A 23 -8.29 -10.21 -1.94
N ASP A 24 -8.06 -9.82 -0.68
CA ASP A 24 -9.03 -10.03 0.40
C ASP A 24 -10.34 -9.29 0.15
N ARG A 25 -10.26 -8.06 -0.36
CA ARG A 25 -11.45 -7.28 -0.77
C ARG A 25 -12.22 -7.93 -1.92
N ALA A 26 -11.49 -8.50 -2.89
CA ALA A 26 -12.08 -9.17 -4.03
C ALA A 26 -12.77 -10.49 -3.62
N VAL A 27 -12.15 -11.25 -2.72
CA VAL A 27 -12.73 -12.47 -2.13
C VAL A 27 -13.97 -12.10 -1.30
N ALA A 28 -13.87 -11.11 -0.41
CA ALA A 28 -15.01 -10.63 0.38
C ALA A 28 -16.18 -10.16 -0.50
N ALA A 29 -15.90 -9.48 -1.61
CA ALA A 29 -16.94 -9.10 -2.57
C ALA A 29 -17.60 -10.33 -3.23
N LYS A 30 -16.81 -11.35 -3.60
CA LYS A 30 -17.33 -12.62 -4.12
C LYS A 30 -18.23 -13.32 -3.09
N ASP A 31 -17.77 -13.41 -1.84
CA ASP A 31 -18.51 -14.05 -0.75
C ASP A 31 -19.79 -13.28 -0.40
N ALA A 32 -19.82 -11.96 -0.61
CA ALA A 32 -21.01 -11.12 -0.53
C ALA A 32 -21.95 -11.26 -1.74
N GLY A 33 -21.66 -12.18 -2.69
CA GLY A 33 -22.55 -12.50 -3.79
C GLY A 33 -22.29 -11.72 -5.08
N TYR A 34 -21.19 -10.98 -5.21
CA TYR A 34 -20.80 -10.35 -6.47
C TYR A 34 -20.10 -11.35 -7.41
N GLU A 35 -20.33 -11.25 -8.71
CA GLU A 35 -19.45 -11.86 -9.70
C GLU A 35 -18.21 -10.97 -9.86
N VAL A 36 -17.01 -11.52 -9.60
CA VAL A 36 -15.78 -10.73 -9.53
C VAL A 36 -14.82 -11.07 -10.65
N GLY A 37 -14.40 -10.04 -11.39
CA GLY A 37 -13.34 -10.11 -12.38
C GLY A 37 -12.15 -9.21 -11.96
N VAL A 38 -10.96 -9.59 -12.44
CA VAL A 38 -9.70 -8.90 -12.18
C VAL A 38 -8.96 -8.65 -13.49
N VAL A 39 -8.61 -7.40 -13.76
CA VAL A 39 -7.79 -6.99 -14.91
C VAL A 39 -6.41 -6.63 -14.41
N VAL A 40 -5.38 -7.37 -14.82
CA VAL A 40 -3.98 -7.18 -14.42
C VAL A 40 -3.02 -7.51 -15.55
N HIS A 41 -1.80 -6.97 -15.48
CA HIS A 41 -0.69 -7.56 -16.20
C HIS A 41 -0.27 -8.83 -15.45
N CYS A 42 -0.45 -9.97 -16.13
CA CYS A 42 -0.16 -11.27 -15.53
C CYS A 42 1.32 -11.60 -15.68
N THR A 43 2.01 -11.82 -14.56
CA THR A 43 3.38 -12.33 -14.51
C THR A 43 3.37 -13.82 -14.11
N LYS A 44 3.44 -14.12 -12.82
CA LYS A 44 3.45 -15.48 -12.29
C LYS A 44 2.22 -15.85 -11.45
N TYR A 45 1.37 -14.88 -11.11
CA TYR A 45 0.29 -15.08 -10.12
C TYR A 45 -1.11 -15.26 -10.71
N GLN A 46 -1.23 -15.40 -12.02
CA GLN A 46 -2.53 -15.57 -12.69
C GLN A 46 -3.32 -16.76 -12.13
N GLN A 47 -2.66 -17.91 -11.93
CA GLN A 47 -3.31 -19.12 -11.43
C GLN A 47 -3.75 -18.92 -9.98
N THR A 48 -2.91 -18.34 -9.14
CA THR A 48 -3.25 -18.02 -7.74
C THR A 48 -4.54 -17.20 -7.65
N ILE A 49 -4.70 -16.16 -8.51
CA ILE A 49 -5.92 -15.35 -8.54
C ILE A 49 -7.14 -16.20 -8.95
N LYS A 50 -6.98 -17.08 -9.95
CA LYS A 50 -8.06 -17.98 -10.40
C LYS A 50 -8.47 -19.00 -9.35
N ASP A 51 -7.53 -19.52 -8.56
CA ASP A 51 -7.78 -20.50 -7.50
C ASP A 51 -8.71 -19.95 -6.40
N HIS A 52 -8.77 -18.60 -6.24
CA HIS A 52 -9.77 -17.95 -5.40
C HIS A 52 -11.15 -17.80 -6.08
N GLY A 53 -11.33 -18.37 -7.28
CA GLY A 53 -12.59 -18.34 -8.04
C GLY A 53 -12.87 -16.99 -8.69
N LEU A 54 -11.84 -16.18 -8.97
CA LEU A 54 -11.95 -14.89 -9.63
C LEU A 54 -11.68 -15.03 -11.15
N GLN A 55 -12.42 -14.29 -11.98
CA GLN A 55 -12.16 -14.25 -13.41
C GLN A 55 -10.97 -13.33 -13.71
N VAL A 56 -9.97 -13.79 -14.44
CA VAL A 56 -8.77 -13.01 -14.75
C VAL A 56 -8.76 -12.59 -16.22
N PHE A 57 -8.57 -11.31 -16.45
CA PHE A 57 -8.38 -10.68 -17.76
C PHE A 57 -6.98 -10.08 -17.83
N THR A 58 -6.21 -10.49 -18.82
CA THR A 58 -4.85 -9.95 -19.02
C THR A 58 -4.90 -8.62 -19.75
N HIS A 59 -4.17 -7.64 -19.24
CA HIS A 59 -4.02 -6.32 -19.84
C HIS A 59 -2.58 -5.82 -19.69
N ASN A 60 -2.07 -5.15 -20.73
CA ASN A 60 -0.69 -4.64 -20.76
C ASN A 60 -0.64 -3.14 -20.43
N ILE A 61 -1.13 -2.75 -19.25
CA ILE A 61 -0.94 -1.38 -18.75
C ILE A 61 0.50 -1.24 -18.26
N SER A 62 1.33 -0.49 -18.99
CA SER A 62 2.71 -0.23 -18.56
C SER A 62 2.74 0.74 -17.37
N ARG A 63 3.52 0.44 -16.30
CA ARG A 63 3.67 1.30 -15.12
C ARG A 63 4.27 2.68 -15.46
N SER A 64 5.18 2.76 -16.41
CA SER A 64 6.03 3.94 -16.65
C SER A 64 5.94 4.54 -18.07
N GLY A 65 5.14 3.99 -18.98
CA GLY A 65 5.06 4.48 -20.37
C GLY A 65 4.15 5.71 -20.50
N THR A 66 4.51 6.65 -21.38
CA THR A 66 3.70 7.83 -21.76
C THR A 66 3.45 7.90 -23.28
N ASN A 67 3.60 6.79 -24.00
CA ASN A 67 3.39 6.73 -25.43
C ASN A 67 1.88 6.81 -25.76
N PRO A 68 1.37 7.89 -26.44
CA PRO A 68 -0.05 8.08 -26.68
C PRO A 68 -0.73 6.93 -27.43
N PHE A 69 -0.02 6.33 -28.40
CA PHE A 69 -0.58 5.21 -29.19
C PHE A 69 -0.79 3.95 -28.34
N ARG A 70 0.13 3.68 -27.41
CA ARG A 70 -0.03 2.59 -26.45
C ARG A 70 -1.18 2.84 -25.47
N GLU A 71 -1.34 4.09 -25.02
CA GLU A 71 -2.44 4.45 -24.12
C GLU A 71 -3.80 4.31 -24.81
N ILE A 72 -3.93 4.72 -26.09
CA ILE A 72 -5.16 4.52 -26.89
C ILE A 72 -5.44 3.01 -27.04
N SER A 73 -4.43 2.22 -27.39
CA SER A 73 -4.57 0.75 -27.48
C SER A 73 -5.03 0.15 -26.15
N SER A 74 -4.48 0.63 -25.04
CA SER A 74 -4.87 0.21 -23.69
C SER A 74 -6.33 0.53 -23.39
N ILE A 75 -6.82 1.72 -23.76
CA ILE A 75 -8.22 2.11 -23.62
C ILE A 75 -9.13 1.20 -24.46
N LEU A 76 -8.77 0.93 -25.70
CA LEU A 76 -9.57 0.05 -26.58
C LEU A 76 -9.63 -1.39 -26.07
N GLN A 77 -8.51 -1.91 -25.53
CA GLN A 77 -8.48 -3.22 -24.89
C GLN A 77 -9.41 -3.23 -23.66
N MET A 78 -9.35 -2.20 -22.83
CA MET A 78 -10.21 -2.06 -21.65
C MET A 78 -11.69 -2.01 -22.03
N VAL A 79 -12.06 -1.29 -23.10
CA VAL A 79 -13.43 -1.27 -23.65
C VAL A 79 -13.89 -2.67 -24.05
N ARG A 80 -13.03 -3.48 -24.68
CA ARG A 80 -13.36 -4.88 -25.03
C ARG A 80 -13.61 -5.74 -23.79
N ILE A 81 -12.76 -5.60 -22.74
CA ILE A 81 -12.93 -6.31 -21.48
C ILE A 81 -14.25 -5.88 -20.80
N PHE A 82 -14.56 -4.59 -20.74
CA PHE A 82 -15.81 -4.10 -20.15
C PHE A 82 -17.04 -4.58 -20.92
N ARG A 83 -16.95 -4.67 -22.28
CA ARG A 83 -18.04 -5.20 -23.10
C ARG A 83 -18.26 -6.69 -22.85
N SER A 84 -17.21 -7.47 -22.66
CA SER A 84 -17.27 -8.90 -22.37
C SER A 84 -17.80 -9.17 -20.97
N PHE A 85 -17.21 -8.56 -19.94
CA PHE A 85 -17.57 -8.80 -18.55
C PHE A 85 -18.85 -8.08 -18.12
N ARG A 86 -19.18 -6.93 -18.72
CA ARG A 86 -20.35 -6.07 -18.39
C ARG A 86 -20.42 -5.69 -16.91
N PRO A 87 -19.40 -5.03 -16.35
CA PRO A 87 -19.35 -4.70 -14.94
C PRO A 87 -20.47 -3.74 -14.54
N THR A 88 -21.09 -3.98 -13.38
CA THR A 88 -21.93 -3.01 -12.67
C THR A 88 -21.09 -1.98 -11.94
N ILE A 89 -19.98 -2.46 -11.33
CA ILE A 89 -18.99 -1.64 -10.64
C ILE A 89 -17.63 -1.88 -11.28
N ILE A 90 -16.89 -0.79 -11.52
CA ILE A 90 -15.51 -0.81 -11.98
C ILE A 90 -14.66 -0.23 -10.85
N HIS A 91 -13.83 -1.06 -10.20
CA HIS A 91 -12.92 -0.66 -9.14
C HIS A 91 -11.52 -0.44 -9.71
N LEU A 92 -11.10 0.81 -9.78
CA LEU A 92 -9.85 1.25 -10.41
C LEU A 92 -8.82 1.57 -9.34
N ALA A 93 -7.74 0.81 -9.25
CA ALA A 93 -6.68 1.04 -8.27
C ALA A 93 -5.39 1.51 -8.94
N ALA A 94 -4.77 2.50 -8.33
CA ALA A 94 -3.64 3.28 -8.83
C ALA A 94 -3.98 4.22 -10.00
N LEU A 95 -3.10 5.20 -10.23
CA LEU A 95 -3.40 6.33 -11.13
C LEU A 95 -3.67 5.91 -12.58
N LYS A 96 -2.83 5.05 -13.14
CA LYS A 96 -2.95 4.66 -14.55
C LYS A 96 -4.22 3.86 -14.83
N PRO A 97 -4.59 2.83 -14.04
CA PRO A 97 -5.90 2.21 -14.10
C PRO A 97 -7.07 3.20 -13.97
N ILE A 98 -6.95 4.18 -13.05
CA ILE A 98 -7.97 5.23 -12.90
C ILE A 98 -8.15 6.02 -14.19
N LEU A 99 -7.07 6.48 -14.82
CA LEU A 99 -7.14 7.25 -16.07
C LEU A 99 -7.70 6.39 -17.22
N ILE A 100 -7.10 5.23 -17.49
CA ILE A 100 -7.48 4.36 -18.61
C ILE A 100 -8.90 3.80 -18.42
N GLY A 101 -9.18 3.26 -17.24
CA GLY A 101 -10.48 2.66 -16.91
C GLY A 101 -11.61 3.69 -16.90
N SER A 102 -11.37 4.92 -16.37
CA SER A 102 -12.35 5.98 -16.39
C SER A 102 -12.66 6.46 -17.82
N LEU A 103 -11.66 6.57 -18.70
CA LEU A 103 -11.87 6.91 -20.10
C LEU A 103 -12.64 5.79 -20.84
N ALA A 104 -12.24 4.53 -20.65
CA ALA A 104 -12.96 3.38 -21.21
C ALA A 104 -14.42 3.32 -20.72
N SER A 105 -14.67 3.70 -19.47
CA SER A 105 -16.00 3.70 -18.85
C SER A 105 -16.99 4.73 -19.45
N LEU A 106 -16.50 5.67 -20.28
CA LEU A 106 -17.36 6.60 -21.00
C LEU A 106 -18.35 5.87 -21.94
N PHE A 107 -17.92 4.72 -22.48
CA PHE A 107 -18.75 3.86 -23.33
C PHE A 107 -19.74 2.98 -22.53
N PHE A 108 -19.69 3.02 -21.19
CA PHE A 108 -20.51 2.21 -20.28
C PHE A 108 -21.20 3.10 -19.23
N PRO A 109 -22.19 3.93 -19.63
CA PRO A 109 -22.78 4.93 -18.74
C PRO A 109 -23.54 4.35 -17.56
N LYS A 110 -23.93 3.07 -17.61
CA LYS A 110 -24.64 2.38 -16.53
C LYS A 110 -23.70 1.85 -15.44
N SER A 111 -22.39 1.66 -15.74
CA SER A 111 -21.42 1.17 -14.77
C SER A 111 -21.06 2.28 -13.77
N LYS A 112 -21.02 1.95 -12.51
CA LYS A 112 -20.53 2.81 -11.41
C LYS A 112 -19.03 2.66 -11.27
N ILE A 113 -18.36 3.65 -10.70
CA ILE A 113 -16.90 3.67 -10.59
C ILE A 113 -16.51 3.86 -9.13
N VAL A 114 -15.59 3.02 -8.66
CA VAL A 114 -14.89 3.20 -7.40
C VAL A 114 -13.41 3.37 -7.73
N ASN A 115 -12.85 4.52 -7.39
CA ASN A 115 -11.42 4.78 -7.53
C ASN A 115 -10.71 4.54 -6.20
N ALA A 116 -9.53 3.94 -6.25
CA ALA A 116 -8.61 3.81 -5.13
C ALA A 116 -7.21 4.27 -5.56
N PRO A 117 -6.91 5.58 -5.52
CA PRO A 117 -5.63 6.10 -5.95
C PRO A 117 -4.54 5.79 -4.92
N VAL A 118 -4.03 4.57 -4.94
CA VAL A 118 -2.92 4.15 -4.08
C VAL A 118 -1.66 4.94 -4.44
N GLY A 119 -1.08 5.66 -3.48
CA GLY A 119 0.17 6.37 -3.67
C GLY A 119 0.10 7.66 -4.52
N MET A 120 -0.99 8.41 -4.45
CA MET A 120 -1.17 9.69 -5.17
C MET A 120 -0.07 10.71 -4.96
N GLY A 121 0.65 10.58 -3.88
CA GLY A 121 1.62 11.55 -3.44
C GLY A 121 2.74 11.86 -4.40
N TYR A 122 3.22 10.92 -5.15
CA TYR A 122 4.31 11.14 -6.11
C TYR A 122 3.95 12.21 -7.17
N ILE A 123 2.68 12.24 -7.61
CA ILE A 123 2.22 13.17 -8.65
C ILE A 123 2.27 14.62 -8.19
N PHE A 124 1.94 14.86 -6.92
CA PHE A 124 1.89 16.22 -6.38
C PHE A 124 3.23 16.68 -5.80
N SER A 125 4.11 15.76 -5.39
CA SER A 125 5.38 16.07 -4.71
C SER A 125 6.62 16.00 -5.60
N SER A 126 6.56 15.37 -6.79
CA SER A 126 7.72 15.28 -7.68
C SER A 126 8.25 16.67 -8.06
N SER A 127 9.53 16.93 -7.81
CA SER A 127 10.23 18.17 -8.20
C SER A 127 10.67 18.19 -9.67
N ASP A 128 10.44 17.10 -10.42
CA ASP A 128 10.82 16.97 -11.81
C ASP A 128 10.16 18.08 -12.68
N ARG A 129 10.97 18.72 -13.50
CA ARG A 129 10.51 19.81 -14.41
C ARG A 129 9.41 19.34 -15.37
N LYS A 130 9.52 18.10 -15.90
CA LYS A 130 8.51 17.50 -16.79
C LYS A 130 7.20 17.25 -16.06
N ALA A 131 7.27 16.71 -14.83
CA ALA A 131 6.09 16.52 -13.98
C ALA A 131 5.40 17.85 -13.68
N ARG A 132 6.16 18.91 -13.41
CA ARG A 132 5.64 20.25 -13.13
C ARG A 132 4.88 20.85 -14.33
N LEU A 133 5.38 20.66 -15.56
CA LEU A 133 4.73 21.15 -16.78
C LEU A 133 3.42 20.40 -17.09
N LEU A 134 3.37 19.09 -16.80
CA LEU A 134 2.20 18.25 -17.04
C LEU A 134 1.13 18.34 -15.94
N ARG A 135 1.47 18.88 -14.76
CA ARG A 135 0.53 19.01 -13.62
C ARG A 135 -0.80 19.67 -13.93
N PRO A 136 -0.87 20.81 -14.69
CA PRO A 136 -2.15 21.45 -14.96
C PRO A 136 -3.08 20.55 -15.77
N ILE A 137 -2.54 19.88 -16.79
CA ILE A 137 -3.30 18.94 -17.63
C ILE A 137 -3.77 17.76 -16.80
N LEU A 138 -2.87 17.17 -16.03
CA LEU A 138 -3.18 16.05 -15.16
C LEU A 138 -4.24 16.42 -14.10
N ARG A 139 -4.15 17.64 -13.52
CA ARG A 139 -5.19 18.15 -12.61
C ARG A 139 -6.55 18.22 -13.28
N LEU A 140 -6.62 18.73 -14.50
CA LEU A 140 -7.89 18.84 -15.25
C LEU A 140 -8.48 17.45 -15.52
N VAL A 141 -7.64 16.50 -15.98
CA VAL A 141 -8.07 15.13 -16.24
C VAL A 141 -8.52 14.44 -14.95
N LEU A 142 -7.77 14.58 -13.85
CA LEU A 142 -8.16 14.00 -12.55
C LEU A 142 -9.48 14.59 -12.06
N ARG A 143 -9.68 15.91 -12.15
CA ARG A 143 -10.99 16.52 -11.81
C ARG A 143 -12.13 15.94 -12.63
N PHE A 144 -11.90 15.74 -13.93
CA PHE A 144 -12.91 15.15 -14.80
C PHE A 144 -13.21 13.70 -14.42
N VAL A 145 -12.20 12.84 -14.18
CA VAL A 145 -12.43 11.42 -13.93
C VAL A 145 -12.92 11.12 -12.49
N LEU A 146 -12.41 11.85 -11.49
CA LEU A 146 -12.77 11.65 -10.09
C LEU A 146 -14.08 12.36 -9.71
N GLY A 147 -14.36 13.55 -10.28
CA GLY A 147 -15.52 14.38 -9.93
C GLY A 147 -16.85 13.97 -10.60
N ARG A 148 -16.92 12.84 -11.31
CA ARG A 148 -18.14 12.38 -11.99
C ARG A 148 -19.19 11.90 -10.98
N LYS A 149 -20.46 12.25 -11.15
CA LYS A 149 -21.58 11.93 -10.24
C LYS A 149 -21.70 10.43 -9.89
N ARG A 150 -21.31 9.53 -10.80
CA ARG A 150 -21.36 8.07 -10.62
C ARG A 150 -20.08 7.46 -10.01
N THR A 151 -19.22 8.30 -9.46
CA THR A 151 -17.90 7.90 -8.97
C THR A 151 -17.83 8.11 -7.47
N LEU A 152 -17.27 7.14 -6.77
CA LEU A 152 -16.76 7.27 -5.40
C LEU A 152 -15.25 7.07 -5.41
N THR A 153 -14.55 7.74 -4.50
CA THR A 153 -13.10 7.60 -4.35
C THR A 153 -12.78 7.16 -2.93
N ILE A 154 -12.13 6.01 -2.81
CA ILE A 154 -11.57 5.52 -1.55
C ILE A 154 -10.16 6.10 -1.42
N ILE A 155 -9.85 6.66 -0.26
CA ILE A 155 -8.53 7.18 0.07
C ILE A 155 -8.05 6.57 1.38
N GLU A 156 -6.74 6.37 1.53
CA GLU A 156 -6.17 5.61 2.63
C GLU A 156 -5.67 6.48 3.80
N ASN A 157 -5.52 7.78 3.60
CA ASN A 157 -5.05 8.71 4.63
C ASN A 157 -5.75 10.07 4.56
N SER A 158 -5.78 10.77 5.69
CA SER A 158 -6.48 12.04 5.87
C SER A 158 -5.83 13.19 5.09
N ASP A 159 -4.52 13.18 4.90
CA ASP A 159 -3.79 14.22 4.17
C ASP A 159 -4.12 14.20 2.67
N ASP A 160 -4.15 13.01 2.06
CA ASP A 160 -4.52 12.85 0.66
C ASP A 160 -6.00 13.16 0.46
N LEU A 161 -6.88 12.81 1.43
CA LEU A 161 -8.28 13.21 1.42
C LEU A 161 -8.40 14.73 1.36
N GLN A 162 -7.73 15.44 2.27
CA GLN A 162 -7.77 16.89 2.33
C GLN A 162 -7.22 17.52 1.04
N THR A 163 -6.11 16.98 0.52
CA THR A 163 -5.50 17.43 -0.75
C THR A 163 -6.49 17.33 -1.92
N LEU A 164 -7.27 16.25 -2.02
CA LEU A 164 -8.25 16.06 -3.08
C LEU A 164 -9.45 16.99 -2.96
N VAL A 165 -9.92 17.21 -1.75
CA VAL A 165 -11.07 18.11 -1.47
C VAL A 165 -10.66 19.57 -1.71
N ASP A 166 -9.56 20.05 -1.14
CA ASP A 166 -9.07 21.42 -1.29
C ASP A 166 -8.67 21.74 -2.73
N GLY A 167 -8.08 20.75 -3.41
CA GLY A 167 -7.79 20.85 -4.85
C GLY A 167 -9.01 20.81 -5.75
N LYS A 168 -10.22 20.63 -5.18
CA LYS A 168 -11.50 20.50 -5.90
C LYS A 168 -11.47 19.40 -6.97
N PHE A 169 -10.77 18.29 -6.68
CA PHE A 169 -10.75 17.11 -7.55
C PHE A 169 -12.00 16.25 -7.37
N VAL A 170 -12.53 16.20 -6.15
CA VAL A 170 -13.74 15.49 -5.76
C VAL A 170 -14.58 16.37 -4.85
N GLN A 171 -15.89 16.11 -4.80
CA GLN A 171 -16.76 16.67 -3.77
C GLN A 171 -16.62 15.86 -2.47
N ARG A 172 -16.88 16.47 -1.32
CA ARG A 172 -16.70 15.81 -0.01
C ARG A 172 -17.56 14.55 0.16
N ASP A 173 -18.72 14.51 -0.46
CA ASP A 173 -19.65 13.36 -0.46
C ASP A 173 -19.23 12.23 -1.44
N GLN A 174 -18.23 12.46 -2.29
CA GLN A 174 -17.70 11.49 -3.25
C GLN A 174 -16.42 10.81 -2.77
N ILE A 175 -15.87 11.19 -1.61
CA ILE A 175 -14.63 10.65 -1.08
C ILE A 175 -14.86 9.98 0.27
N ILE A 176 -14.28 8.80 0.43
CA ILE A 176 -14.43 7.95 1.61
C ILE A 176 -13.04 7.57 2.09
N LEU A 177 -12.79 7.76 3.38
CA LEU A 177 -11.56 7.34 4.03
C LEU A 177 -11.73 5.89 4.48
N ILE A 178 -10.90 4.99 3.91
CA ILE A 178 -10.72 3.61 4.38
C ILE A 178 -9.22 3.43 4.60
N ARG A 179 -8.81 3.31 5.85
CA ARG A 179 -7.41 3.30 6.26
C ARG A 179 -6.73 1.98 5.92
N GLY A 180 -5.91 1.99 4.88
CA GLY A 180 -5.11 0.84 4.44
C GLY A 180 -5.88 -0.26 3.75
N THR A 181 -5.21 -1.40 3.61
CA THR A 181 -5.72 -2.57 2.90
C THR A 181 -6.26 -3.66 3.83
N GLY A 182 -6.08 -3.48 5.14
CA GLY A 182 -6.36 -4.50 6.14
C GLY A 182 -5.22 -5.50 6.33
N VAL A 183 -5.28 -6.21 7.42
CA VAL A 183 -4.39 -7.35 7.74
C VAL A 183 -5.22 -8.51 8.28
N LYS A 184 -4.91 -9.71 7.82
CA LYS A 184 -5.50 -10.95 8.34
C LYS A 184 -4.87 -11.26 9.67
N LEU A 185 -5.66 -11.22 10.74
CA LEU A 185 -5.16 -11.45 12.09
C LEU A 185 -4.67 -12.90 12.30
N GLU A 186 -5.25 -13.84 11.58
CA GLU A 186 -4.87 -15.25 11.59
C GLU A 186 -3.47 -15.51 11.02
N ASP A 187 -2.99 -14.67 10.08
CA ASP A 187 -1.65 -14.80 9.50
C ASP A 187 -0.58 -14.26 10.45
N PHE A 188 -0.94 -13.35 11.37
CA PHE A 188 -0.03 -12.65 12.27
C PHE A 188 -0.38 -12.95 13.73
N VAL A 189 -0.10 -14.20 14.14
CA VAL A 189 -0.36 -14.64 15.52
C VAL A 189 0.67 -14.00 16.47
N PRO A 190 0.24 -13.29 17.53
CA PRO A 190 1.15 -12.74 18.52
C PRO A 190 1.95 -13.83 19.23
N THR A 191 3.23 -13.59 19.38
CA THR A 191 4.14 -14.44 20.13
C THR A 191 4.98 -13.59 21.08
N PRO A 192 5.45 -14.12 22.22
CA PRO A 192 6.46 -13.43 23.00
C PRO A 192 7.65 -13.02 22.15
N GLU A 193 8.32 -11.96 22.53
CA GLU A 193 9.56 -11.57 21.86
C GLU A 193 10.60 -12.70 21.92
N PRO A 194 11.40 -12.90 20.88
CA PRO A 194 12.43 -13.94 20.90
C PRO A 194 13.50 -13.64 21.96
N SER A 195 14.07 -14.69 22.55
CA SER A 195 15.23 -14.55 23.42
C SER A 195 16.50 -14.33 22.60
N GLY A 196 17.50 -13.66 23.18
CA GLY A 196 18.79 -13.42 22.55
C GLY A 196 18.98 -12.00 22.03
N PRO A 197 19.84 -11.79 21.01
CA PRO A 197 20.10 -10.47 20.46
C PRO A 197 18.83 -9.81 19.93
N LYS A 198 18.69 -8.50 20.20
CA LYS A 198 17.53 -7.76 19.71
C LYS A 198 17.62 -7.57 18.20
N VAL A 199 16.50 -7.78 17.51
CA VAL A 199 16.40 -7.68 16.05
C VAL A 199 15.53 -6.48 15.68
N VAL A 200 16.07 -5.60 14.85
CA VAL A 200 15.36 -4.50 14.18
C VAL A 200 15.20 -4.87 12.71
N VAL A 201 13.96 -4.90 12.20
CA VAL A 201 13.69 -5.30 10.82
C VAL A 201 13.05 -4.18 10.01
N LEU A 202 13.53 -4.01 8.77
CA LEU A 202 12.90 -3.20 7.74
C LEU A 202 12.37 -4.13 6.65
N VAL A 203 11.05 -4.12 6.44
CA VAL A 203 10.38 -4.91 5.39
C VAL A 203 9.81 -3.95 4.35
N ALA A 204 10.50 -3.82 3.22
CA ALA A 204 10.09 -2.98 2.10
C ALA A 204 10.91 -3.32 0.85
N ARG A 205 10.49 -2.80 -0.32
CA ARG A 205 11.38 -2.76 -1.48
C ARG A 205 12.61 -1.90 -1.15
N MET A 206 13.76 -2.28 -1.64
CA MET A 206 15.03 -1.58 -1.41
C MET A 206 15.09 -0.26 -2.21
N LEU A 207 14.34 0.73 -1.73
CA LEU A 207 14.22 2.06 -2.33
C LEU A 207 14.71 3.13 -1.35
N ARG A 208 15.31 4.21 -1.87
CA ARG A 208 15.65 5.40 -1.06
C ARG A 208 14.42 5.98 -0.35
N ASP A 209 13.29 6.02 -1.05
CA ASP A 209 12.04 6.57 -0.49
C ASP A 209 11.47 5.74 0.66
N LYS A 210 11.95 4.51 0.86
CA LYS A 210 11.62 3.67 2.02
C LYS A 210 12.53 3.92 3.22
N GLY A 211 13.50 4.84 3.09
CA GLY A 211 14.41 5.21 4.17
C GLY A 211 15.47 4.14 4.49
N VAL A 212 15.79 3.27 3.52
CA VAL A 212 16.80 2.21 3.72
C VAL A 212 18.15 2.80 4.10
N ILE A 213 18.50 3.98 3.55
CA ILE A 213 19.76 4.65 3.87
C ILE A 213 19.77 5.08 5.34
N GLU A 214 18.70 5.73 5.81
CA GLU A 214 18.57 6.17 7.21
C GLU A 214 18.57 5.00 8.18
N PHE A 215 17.96 3.88 7.79
CA PHE A 215 17.99 2.65 8.57
C PHE A 215 19.42 2.12 8.73
N VAL A 216 20.19 2.07 7.66
CA VAL A 216 21.58 1.59 7.68
C VAL A 216 22.50 2.56 8.46
N GLU A 217 22.32 3.86 8.29
CA GLU A 217 23.07 4.85 9.07
C GLU A 217 22.75 4.76 10.56
N SER A 218 21.48 4.50 10.90
CA SER A 218 21.08 4.23 12.29
C SER A 218 21.72 2.93 12.81
N ALA A 219 21.75 1.87 12.01
CA ALA A 219 22.46 0.64 12.37
C ALA A 219 23.94 0.90 12.66
N ARG A 220 24.61 1.71 11.82
CA ARG A 220 26.02 2.11 12.00
C ARG A 220 26.26 2.84 13.32
N MET A 221 25.34 3.73 13.71
CA MET A 221 25.43 4.47 14.98
C MET A 221 25.13 3.57 16.18
N ILE A 222 24.08 2.76 16.12
CA ILE A 222 23.64 1.89 17.23
C ILE A 222 24.70 0.82 17.52
N LYS A 223 25.31 0.20 16.52
CA LYS A 223 26.33 -0.85 16.72
C LYS A 223 27.57 -0.39 17.49
N ARG A 224 27.79 0.91 17.64
CA ARG A 224 28.89 1.44 18.49
C ARG A 224 28.63 1.25 19.98
N SER A 225 27.38 1.31 20.42
CA SER A 225 26.94 1.14 21.82
C SER A 225 26.23 -0.19 22.05
N HIS A 226 25.63 -0.78 21.03
CA HIS A 226 24.84 -2.03 21.05
C HIS A 226 25.34 -2.97 19.94
N PRO A 227 26.55 -3.54 20.06
CA PRO A 227 27.17 -4.34 18.98
C PRO A 227 26.38 -5.61 18.64
N ASP A 228 25.62 -6.16 19.62
CA ASP A 228 24.87 -7.41 19.46
C ASP A 228 23.53 -7.22 18.74
N VAL A 229 23.04 -5.97 18.53
CA VAL A 229 21.78 -5.73 17.83
C VAL A 229 21.91 -6.13 16.36
N ILE A 230 20.93 -6.88 15.89
CA ILE A 230 20.85 -7.38 14.53
C ILE A 230 19.92 -6.49 13.73
N PHE A 231 20.32 -6.08 12.52
CA PHE A 231 19.52 -5.30 11.59
C PHE A 231 19.21 -6.12 10.34
N TRP A 232 17.93 -6.34 10.04
CA TRP A 232 17.49 -7.04 8.84
C TRP A 232 16.90 -6.10 7.81
N LEU A 233 17.35 -6.26 6.55
CA LEU A 233 16.70 -5.72 5.36
C LEU A 233 15.95 -6.85 4.66
N VAL A 234 14.64 -6.71 4.51
CA VAL A 234 13.77 -7.71 3.88
C VAL A 234 13.07 -7.08 2.68
N GLY A 235 13.33 -7.62 1.50
CA GLY A 235 12.78 -7.18 0.21
C GLY A 235 13.84 -7.10 -0.87
N ASP A 236 13.37 -7.08 -2.12
CA ASP A 236 14.24 -6.98 -3.29
C ASP A 236 14.41 -5.54 -3.76
N THR A 237 15.43 -5.36 -4.62
CA THR A 237 15.57 -4.17 -5.43
C THR A 237 14.45 -4.09 -6.48
N ASP A 238 14.12 -2.88 -6.93
CA ASP A 238 13.14 -2.63 -7.99
C ASP A 238 13.77 -1.76 -9.06
N SER A 239 14.52 -2.38 -9.97
CA SER A 239 15.27 -1.69 -11.02
C SER A 239 14.41 -0.80 -11.94
N GLY A 240 13.11 -1.03 -11.98
CA GLY A 240 12.15 -0.17 -12.70
C GLY A 240 11.78 1.11 -11.96
N ASN A 241 12.20 1.27 -10.70
CA ASN A 241 11.92 2.45 -9.88
C ASN A 241 13.14 3.40 -9.85
N PRO A 242 12.96 4.70 -10.12
CA PRO A 242 14.08 5.66 -10.17
C PRO A 242 14.77 5.87 -8.81
N THR A 243 14.17 5.46 -7.71
CA THR A 243 14.74 5.55 -6.35
C THR A 243 15.31 4.22 -5.85
N ALA A 244 15.40 3.21 -6.73
CA ALA A 244 15.94 1.90 -6.37
C ALA A 244 17.41 1.99 -5.93
N LEU A 245 17.73 1.23 -4.90
CA LEU A 245 19.10 0.95 -4.49
C LEU A 245 19.65 -0.21 -5.33
N THR A 246 20.94 -0.18 -5.62
CA THR A 246 21.59 -1.29 -6.32
C THR A 246 21.94 -2.42 -5.36
N GLY A 247 22.02 -3.66 -5.87
CA GLY A 247 22.48 -4.80 -5.08
C GLY A 247 23.88 -4.54 -4.49
N ASP A 248 24.82 -3.98 -5.28
CA ASP A 248 26.18 -3.67 -4.84
C ASP A 248 26.22 -2.69 -3.64
N GLN A 249 25.30 -1.69 -3.62
CA GLN A 249 25.20 -0.79 -2.46
C GLN A 249 24.79 -1.54 -1.20
N ILE A 250 23.83 -2.46 -1.31
CA ILE A 250 23.35 -3.25 -0.16
C ILE A 250 24.42 -4.24 0.29
N GLU A 251 25.07 -4.93 -0.63
CA GLU A 251 26.17 -5.88 -0.34
C GLU A 251 27.37 -5.19 0.36
N THR A 252 27.63 -3.93 0.04
CA THR A 252 28.65 -3.15 0.77
C THR A 252 28.30 -3.05 2.25
N TRP A 253 27.05 -2.74 2.60
CA TRP A 253 26.61 -2.63 3.99
C TRP A 253 26.56 -3.99 4.72
N VAL A 254 26.28 -5.06 3.98
CA VAL A 254 26.38 -6.44 4.50
C VAL A 254 27.85 -6.79 4.82
N THR A 255 28.76 -6.49 3.91
CA THR A 255 30.21 -6.73 4.09
C THR A 255 30.78 -5.91 5.25
N GLU A 256 30.28 -4.68 5.47
CA GLU A 256 30.61 -3.87 6.64
C GLU A 256 30.04 -4.43 7.95
N GLY A 257 29.23 -5.48 7.92
CA GLY A 257 28.60 -6.09 9.08
C GLY A 257 27.48 -5.24 9.72
N LEU A 258 26.94 -4.26 8.98
CA LEU A 258 25.89 -3.36 9.49
C LEU A 258 24.52 -3.99 9.49
N VAL A 259 24.18 -4.69 8.41
CA VAL A 259 22.87 -5.30 8.17
C VAL A 259 23.00 -6.70 7.58
N SER A 260 21.95 -7.49 7.70
CA SER A 260 21.78 -8.73 6.94
C SER A 260 20.67 -8.50 5.91
N TRP A 261 20.98 -8.70 4.64
CA TRP A 261 19.98 -8.60 3.57
C TRP A 261 19.40 -9.98 3.27
N LEU A 262 18.10 -10.15 3.56
CA LEU A 262 17.39 -11.43 3.42
C LEU A 262 16.68 -11.59 2.07
N GLY A 263 16.79 -10.59 1.17
CA GLY A 263 16.09 -10.59 -0.11
C GLY A 263 14.56 -10.57 0.04
N TYR A 264 13.86 -10.92 -1.02
CA TYR A 264 12.39 -11.07 -1.00
C TYR A 264 11.99 -12.30 -0.18
N ARG A 265 11.03 -12.10 0.73
CA ARG A 265 10.50 -13.16 1.61
C ARG A 265 8.98 -13.17 1.55
N GLU A 266 8.40 -14.37 1.51
CA GLU A 266 6.95 -14.59 1.60
C GLU A 266 6.49 -14.87 3.03
N ASP A 267 7.40 -15.28 3.90
CA ASP A 267 7.19 -15.60 5.31
C ASP A 267 7.36 -14.37 6.24
N VAL A 268 6.84 -13.23 5.82
CA VAL A 268 6.90 -11.99 6.64
C VAL A 268 6.35 -12.19 8.06
N PRO A 269 5.22 -12.91 8.29
CA PRO A 269 4.73 -13.15 9.63
C PRO A 269 5.78 -13.80 10.56
N GLN A 270 6.49 -14.81 10.05
CA GLN A 270 7.53 -15.52 10.82
C GLN A 270 8.75 -14.64 11.10
N LEU A 271 9.13 -13.77 10.14
CA LEU A 271 10.20 -12.79 10.34
C LEU A 271 9.83 -11.74 11.39
N LEU A 272 8.57 -11.28 11.40
CA LEU A 272 8.09 -10.37 12.42
C LEU A 272 8.09 -11.04 13.82
N GLN A 273 7.70 -12.30 13.91
CA GLN A 273 7.79 -13.06 15.17
C GLN A 273 9.22 -13.18 15.71
N GLN A 274 10.21 -13.20 14.82
CA GLN A 274 11.64 -13.27 15.16
C GLN A 274 12.29 -11.89 15.37
N SER A 275 11.51 -10.81 15.25
CA SER A 275 12.00 -9.44 15.44
C SER A 275 11.46 -8.83 16.74
N HIS A 276 12.08 -7.72 17.19
CA HIS A 276 11.68 -6.93 18.34
C HIS A 276 11.05 -5.61 17.93
N ILE A 277 11.64 -4.99 16.91
CA ILE A 277 11.24 -3.66 16.41
C ILE A 277 11.10 -3.73 14.89
N VAL A 278 9.97 -3.24 14.38
CA VAL A 278 9.78 -2.98 12.95
C VAL A 278 10.05 -1.52 12.68
N CYS A 279 10.96 -1.26 11.74
CA CYS A 279 11.37 0.08 11.39
C CYS A 279 11.07 0.36 9.91
N LEU A 280 10.23 1.37 9.64
CA LEU A 280 9.93 1.82 8.28
C LEU A 280 10.11 3.34 8.19
N PRO A 281 11.32 3.85 7.97
CA PRO A 281 11.61 5.30 7.96
C PRO A 281 11.32 5.93 6.59
N SER A 282 10.17 5.62 6.01
CA SER A 282 9.75 6.07 4.68
C SER A 282 9.61 7.58 4.59
N TYR A 283 9.94 8.14 3.41
CA TYR A 283 9.72 9.57 3.13
C TYR A 283 8.28 9.86 2.78
N ARG A 284 7.52 8.83 2.38
CA ARG A 284 6.10 8.92 2.05
C ARG A 284 5.47 7.53 1.96
N GLU A 285 4.24 7.42 2.46
CA GLU A 285 3.38 6.25 2.30
C GLU A 285 1.95 6.69 1.93
N GLY A 286 1.25 5.85 1.17
CA GLY A 286 -0.21 5.94 1.07
C GLY A 286 -0.83 5.42 2.37
N PHE A 287 -0.41 4.20 2.72
CA PHE A 287 -0.64 3.57 4.01
C PHE A 287 0.45 2.50 4.23
N GLY A 288 1.14 2.56 5.33
CA GLY A 288 2.26 1.65 5.62
C GLY A 288 1.77 0.26 6.04
N LYS A 289 1.48 -0.63 5.09
CA LYS A 289 0.93 -1.97 5.37
C LYS A 289 1.75 -2.73 6.42
N VAL A 290 3.08 -2.74 6.29
CA VAL A 290 3.95 -3.42 7.25
C VAL A 290 3.84 -2.90 8.68
N LEU A 291 3.39 -1.65 8.88
CA LEU A 291 3.19 -1.08 10.21
C LEU A 291 1.99 -1.72 10.92
N ILE A 292 0.90 -2.00 10.18
CA ILE A 292 -0.23 -2.74 10.74
C ILE A 292 0.06 -4.25 10.83
N GLU A 293 0.88 -4.81 9.96
CA GLU A 293 1.39 -6.17 10.07
C GLU A 293 2.25 -6.34 11.33
N ALA A 294 3.11 -5.36 11.64
CA ALA A 294 3.87 -5.31 12.88
C ALA A 294 2.96 -5.25 14.12
N GLY A 295 1.95 -4.37 14.09
CA GLY A 295 0.94 -4.33 15.15
C GLY A 295 0.21 -5.66 15.31
N ALA A 296 -0.22 -6.28 14.20
CA ALA A 296 -0.86 -7.60 14.21
C ALA A 296 0.03 -8.68 14.81
N ALA A 297 1.34 -8.68 14.53
CA ALA A 297 2.32 -9.58 15.11
C ALA A 297 2.74 -9.19 16.54
N GLN A 298 2.16 -8.12 17.10
CA GLN A 298 2.52 -7.56 18.41
C GLN A 298 4.02 -7.21 18.46
N ARG A 299 4.48 -6.37 17.52
CA ARG A 299 5.85 -5.83 17.49
C ARG A 299 5.81 -4.31 17.53
N ALA A 300 6.75 -3.73 18.29
CA ALA A 300 6.90 -2.29 18.41
C ALA A 300 7.35 -1.69 17.07
N VAL A 301 6.92 -0.46 16.81
CA VAL A 301 7.16 0.23 15.55
C VAL A 301 7.92 1.53 15.75
N VAL A 302 8.93 1.76 14.90
CA VAL A 302 9.52 3.09 14.69
C VAL A 302 9.32 3.46 13.22
N THR A 303 8.71 4.61 12.97
CA THR A 303 8.45 5.07 11.60
C THR A 303 8.52 6.61 11.53
N THR A 304 8.28 7.16 10.36
CA THR A 304 8.35 8.61 10.14
C THR A 304 6.99 9.28 10.25
N ASN A 305 7.00 10.56 10.65
CA ASN A 305 5.83 11.43 10.73
C ASN A 305 5.39 11.91 9.33
N VAL A 306 5.00 10.96 8.48
CA VAL A 306 4.51 11.25 7.12
C VAL A 306 3.08 10.72 6.95
N PRO A 307 2.31 11.23 5.96
CA PRO A 307 1.01 10.67 5.63
C PRO A 307 1.07 9.16 5.48
N GLY A 308 0.04 8.44 5.87
CA GLY A 308 -0.01 6.99 5.83
C GLY A 308 0.73 6.30 7.00
N CYS A 309 1.92 6.75 7.41
CA CYS A 309 2.56 6.23 8.63
C CYS A 309 1.83 6.68 9.89
N ARG A 310 1.50 7.98 10.00
CA ARG A 310 0.75 8.50 11.15
C ARG A 310 -0.73 8.10 11.18
N GLU A 311 -1.27 7.55 10.10
CA GLU A 311 -2.59 6.93 10.16
C GLU A 311 -2.61 5.63 10.97
N SER A 312 -1.52 4.86 10.90
CA SER A 312 -1.38 3.59 11.63
C SER A 312 -0.68 3.73 12.98
N ILE A 313 0.15 4.78 13.18
CA ILE A 313 0.95 4.95 14.40
C ILE A 313 0.59 6.27 15.09
N GLU A 314 0.20 6.16 16.36
CA GLU A 314 0.06 7.26 17.31
C GLU A 314 1.33 7.35 18.13
N ASN A 315 2.06 8.49 17.96
CA ASN A 315 3.36 8.69 18.59
C ASN A 315 3.32 8.53 20.12
N GLY A 316 4.19 7.70 20.65
CA GLY A 316 4.29 7.44 22.08
C GLY A 316 3.25 6.44 22.62
N ARG A 317 2.30 5.99 21.81
CA ARG A 317 1.25 5.05 22.23
C ARG A 317 1.47 3.65 21.65
N ASN A 318 1.42 3.48 20.34
CA ASN A 318 1.64 2.19 19.67
C ASN A 318 2.90 2.16 18.79
N GLY A 319 3.77 3.16 18.94
CA GLY A 319 5.05 3.27 18.24
C GLY A 319 5.64 4.67 18.37
N LEU A 320 6.80 4.89 17.76
CA LEU A 320 7.48 6.18 17.74
C LEU A 320 7.51 6.75 16.32
N LEU A 321 7.22 8.06 16.22
CA LEU A 321 7.30 8.83 14.98
C LEU A 321 8.52 9.76 15.04
N VAL A 322 9.32 9.74 13.97
CA VAL A 322 10.45 10.66 13.78
C VAL A 322 10.29 11.44 12.48
N GLU A 323 11.02 12.53 12.33
CA GLU A 323 11.04 13.27 11.07
C GLU A 323 11.71 12.44 9.96
N PRO A 324 11.20 12.49 8.72
CA PRO A 324 11.80 11.78 7.60
C PRO A 324 13.18 12.34 7.24
N ARG A 325 14.09 11.49 6.79
CA ARG A 325 15.48 11.82 6.41
C ARG A 325 16.34 12.29 7.58
N ASP A 326 16.00 11.88 8.78
CA ASP A 326 16.76 12.18 9.99
C ASP A 326 17.25 10.87 10.64
N PRO A 327 18.44 10.37 10.28
CA PRO A 327 19.00 9.18 10.88
C PRO A 327 19.37 9.36 12.35
N ILE A 328 19.58 10.60 12.83
CA ILE A 328 19.89 10.87 14.24
C ILE A 328 18.64 10.68 15.09
N ALA A 329 17.53 11.30 14.70
CA ALA A 329 16.25 11.11 15.39
C ALA A 329 15.78 9.62 15.31
N LEU A 330 15.99 8.96 14.17
CA LEU A 330 15.69 7.53 14.01
C LEU A 330 16.52 6.68 14.97
N THR A 331 17.82 6.96 15.08
CA THR A 331 18.73 6.27 16.01
C THR A 331 18.27 6.45 17.47
N ALA A 332 17.93 7.65 17.87
CA ALA A 332 17.47 7.94 19.23
C ALA A 332 16.16 7.17 19.57
N ALA A 333 15.21 7.16 18.64
CA ALA A 333 13.95 6.42 18.81
C ALA A 333 14.18 4.89 18.89
N LEU A 334 15.07 4.35 18.07
CA LEU A 334 15.42 2.92 18.12
C LEU A 334 16.12 2.57 19.45
N ILE A 335 17.09 3.36 19.89
CA ILE A 335 17.78 3.16 21.20
C ILE A 335 16.76 3.22 22.34
N THR A 336 15.82 4.16 22.32
CA THR A 336 14.77 4.25 23.35
C THR A 336 14.01 2.93 23.51
N LEU A 337 13.65 2.27 22.40
CA LEU A 337 12.94 0.99 22.45
C LEU A 337 13.89 -0.21 22.69
N LEU A 338 15.15 -0.12 22.29
CA LEU A 338 16.15 -1.14 22.58
C LEU A 338 16.49 -1.20 24.06
N ASP A 339 16.53 -0.06 24.76
CA ASP A 339 16.91 0.05 26.16
C ASP A 339 15.73 -0.12 27.13
N ASN A 340 14.49 -0.03 26.64
CA ASN A 340 13.29 -0.09 27.47
C ASN A 340 12.33 -1.19 27.01
N ASP A 341 12.50 -2.38 27.55
CA ASP A 341 11.69 -3.57 27.21
C ASP A 341 10.21 -3.35 27.58
N ASP A 342 9.92 -2.77 28.75
CA ASP A 342 8.54 -2.54 29.20
C ASP A 342 7.80 -1.61 28.26
N MET A 343 8.44 -0.50 27.86
CA MET A 343 7.88 0.45 26.90
C MET A 343 7.65 -0.20 25.54
N ARG A 344 8.61 -0.97 25.05
CA ARG A 344 8.53 -1.66 23.77
C ARG A 344 7.38 -2.66 23.76
N ILE A 345 7.27 -3.49 24.79
CA ILE A 345 6.20 -4.50 24.92
C ILE A 345 4.84 -3.82 25.06
N ALA A 346 4.73 -2.77 25.85
CA ALA A 346 3.47 -2.02 26.01
C ALA A 346 3.01 -1.39 24.68
N MET A 347 3.93 -0.77 23.93
CA MET A 347 3.60 -0.22 22.60
C MET A 347 3.19 -1.30 21.60
N ALA A 348 3.83 -2.46 21.63
CA ALA A 348 3.49 -3.59 20.79
C ALA A 348 2.08 -4.13 21.10
N ALA A 349 1.71 -4.22 22.37
CA ALA A 349 0.38 -4.64 22.80
C ALA A 349 -0.71 -3.63 22.34
N GLU A 350 -0.46 -2.34 22.50
CA GLU A 350 -1.36 -1.29 22.02
C GLU A 350 -1.46 -1.30 20.47
N GLY A 351 -0.36 -1.59 19.78
CA GLY A 351 -0.35 -1.81 18.33
C GLY A 351 -1.30 -2.93 17.91
N ARG A 352 -1.26 -4.07 18.60
CA ARG A 352 -2.16 -5.21 18.36
C ARG A 352 -3.62 -4.82 18.60
N HIS A 353 -3.91 -4.22 19.75
CA HIS A 353 -5.25 -3.75 20.09
C HIS A 353 -5.83 -2.82 19.02
N ARG A 354 -5.02 -1.88 18.53
CA ARG A 354 -5.45 -0.95 17.49
C ARG A 354 -5.73 -1.66 16.17
N VAL A 355 -4.91 -2.62 15.78
CA VAL A 355 -5.11 -3.38 14.53
C VAL A 355 -6.40 -4.20 14.59
N GLU A 356 -6.70 -4.85 15.71
CA GLU A 356 -7.92 -5.61 15.92
C GLU A 356 -9.19 -4.75 15.78
N ASN A 357 -9.14 -3.49 16.21
CA ASN A 357 -10.30 -2.61 16.25
C ASN A 357 -10.45 -1.69 15.03
N GLU A 358 -9.37 -1.44 14.27
CA GLU A 358 -9.40 -0.45 13.19
C GLU A 358 -8.95 -1.00 11.84
N PHE A 359 -8.05 -2.00 11.80
CA PHE A 359 -7.30 -2.36 10.59
C PHE A 359 -7.37 -3.85 10.23
N SER A 360 -8.21 -4.66 10.90
CA SER A 360 -8.40 -6.05 10.48
C SER A 360 -9.02 -6.14 9.08
N SER A 361 -8.71 -7.20 8.34
CA SER A 361 -9.27 -7.43 7.00
C SER A 361 -10.79 -7.43 7.00
N GLU A 362 -11.43 -7.94 8.07
CA GLU A 362 -12.88 -7.96 8.21
C GLU A 362 -13.47 -6.54 8.25
N ILE A 363 -12.88 -5.63 9.05
CA ILE A 363 -13.32 -4.24 9.17
C ILE A 363 -13.16 -3.51 7.83
N ILE A 364 -12.00 -3.64 7.21
CA ILE A 364 -11.68 -2.97 5.94
C ILE A 364 -12.54 -3.51 4.79
N ASN A 365 -12.78 -4.81 4.75
CA ASN A 365 -13.66 -5.43 3.77
C ASN A 365 -15.12 -4.99 3.94
N ALA A 366 -15.63 -4.95 5.17
CA ALA A 366 -16.98 -4.46 5.47
C ALA A 366 -17.16 -2.99 5.03
N GLN A 367 -16.18 -2.12 5.32
CA GLN A 367 -16.19 -0.73 4.85
C GLN A 367 -16.17 -0.65 3.32
N THR A 368 -15.38 -1.50 2.65
CA THR A 368 -15.30 -1.54 1.19
C THR A 368 -16.62 -2.00 0.56
N LEU A 369 -17.27 -3.02 1.12
CA LEU A 369 -18.59 -3.49 0.67
C LEU A 369 -19.66 -2.40 0.82
N ALA A 370 -19.65 -1.66 1.93
CA ALA A 370 -20.56 -0.52 2.11
C ALA A 370 -20.37 0.57 1.02
N VAL A 371 -19.13 0.79 0.55
CA VAL A 371 -18.87 1.69 -0.59
C VAL A 371 -19.50 1.15 -1.88
N TYR A 372 -19.48 -0.16 -2.11
CA TYR A 372 -20.11 -0.75 -3.30
C TYR A 372 -21.63 -0.60 -3.26
N GLU A 373 -22.25 -0.80 -2.11
CA GLU A 373 -23.69 -0.57 -1.92
C GLU A 373 -24.03 0.91 -2.12
N GLN A 374 -23.25 1.81 -1.52
CA GLN A 374 -23.45 3.25 -1.66
C GLN A 374 -23.32 3.72 -3.11
N VAL A 375 -22.35 3.21 -3.89
CA VAL A 375 -22.19 3.63 -5.28
C VAL A 375 -23.30 3.07 -6.17
N LEU A 376 -23.87 1.90 -5.86
CA LEU A 376 -25.01 1.33 -6.59
C LEU A 376 -26.29 2.11 -6.38
N SER A 377 -26.48 2.70 -5.19
CA SER A 377 -27.67 3.51 -4.85
C SER A 377 -27.66 4.92 -5.45
N ARG A 378 -26.52 5.41 -5.96
CA ARG A 378 -26.37 6.69 -6.69
C ARG A 378 -26.82 6.59 -8.14
#